data_8348646187ba92ea5a5237b67347826d
#
_entry.id   8348646187ba92ea5a5237b67347826d
#
_cell.length_a   1.000
_cell.length_b   1.000
_cell.length_c   1.000
_cell.angle_alpha   90.00
_cell.angle_beta   90.00
_cell.angle_gamma   90.00
#
_symmetry.space_group_name_H-M   'P 1'
#
loop_
_entity.id
_entity.type
_entity.pdbx_description
1 polymer ?
#
loop_
_entity_poly.entity_id
_entity_poly.type
_entity_poly.pdbx_seq_one_letter_code
_entity_poly.pdbx_strand_id
1 'polypeptide(L)'
;DNKNHLYNILATLASISPYVNIKNLKKDLFFNFQTPNGRGDISKIKINKKFFFLVDESYNSNPLSLKTAIENFDKIESNDSKKYLILGDMLELGKHSMKQHKLISNIINKTKINQVYVIGKYIKETF
;
A
#
# COMPACT_ATOMS: atom_id res chain seq x y z
N ASP A 1 5.17 -1.17 10.36
CA ASP A 1 6.34 -0.33 10.52
C ASP A 1 6.59 0.45 9.23
N ASN A 2 6.05 1.64 9.15
CA ASN A 2 5.90 2.29 7.87
C ASN A 2 7.00 3.36 7.71
N LYS A 3 8.17 2.98 7.18
CA LYS A 3 9.28 3.89 6.90
C LYS A 3 8.84 5.12 6.09
N ASN A 4 7.85 4.95 5.21
CA ASN A 4 7.31 6.05 4.40
C ASN A 4 6.61 7.11 5.26
N HIS A 5 5.90 6.70 6.33
CA HIS A 5 5.29 7.66 7.26
C HIS A 5 6.35 8.46 8.00
N LEU A 6 7.42 7.81 8.43
CA LEU A 6 8.54 8.50 9.09
C LEU A 6 9.15 9.56 8.15
N TYR A 7 9.41 9.21 6.89
CA TYR A 7 9.92 10.17 5.92
C TYR A 7 8.97 11.33 5.66
N ASN A 8 7.66 11.08 5.58
CA ASN A 8 6.66 12.12 5.42
C ASN A 8 6.62 13.05 6.64
N ILE A 9 6.69 12.52 7.86
CA ILE A 9 6.79 13.32 9.09
C ILE A 9 8.07 14.16 9.09
N LEU A 10 9.21 13.57 8.75
CA LEU A 10 10.49 14.28 8.68
C LEU A 10 10.45 15.40 7.61
N ALA A 11 9.89 15.13 6.44
CA ALA A 11 9.72 16.13 5.39
C ALA A 11 8.80 17.26 5.84
N THR A 12 7.69 16.96 6.54
CA THR A 12 6.80 17.97 7.11
C THR A 12 7.53 18.83 8.13
N LEU A 13 8.26 18.22 9.06
CA LEU A 13 9.04 18.95 10.06
C LEU A 13 10.12 19.83 9.42
N ALA A 14 10.81 19.32 8.40
CA ALA A 14 11.79 20.10 7.64
C ALA A 14 11.14 21.30 6.94
N SER A 15 9.97 21.13 6.33
CA SER A 15 9.25 22.20 5.64
C SER A 15 8.78 23.32 6.57
N ILE A 16 8.39 23.00 7.80
CA ILE A 16 7.93 24.00 8.77
C ILE A 16 9.07 24.60 9.61
N SER A 17 10.26 23.99 9.61
CA SER A 17 11.38 24.42 10.47
C SER A 17 11.82 25.89 10.30
N PRO A 18 11.68 26.53 9.12
CA PRO A 18 11.98 27.96 8.97
C PRO A 18 10.97 28.88 9.70
N TYR A 19 9.77 28.37 9.99
CA TYR A 19 8.66 29.16 10.56
C TYR A 19 8.38 28.81 12.02
N VAL A 20 8.77 27.62 12.48
CA VAL A 20 8.46 27.10 13.81
C VAL A 20 9.71 26.49 14.43
N ASN A 21 9.98 26.83 15.68
CA ASN A 21 11.04 26.16 16.42
C ASN A 21 10.61 24.72 16.75
N ILE A 22 11.18 23.75 16.05
CA ILE A 22 10.83 22.32 16.18
C ILE A 22 11.02 21.82 17.63
N LYS A 23 11.98 22.38 18.38
CA LYS A 23 12.22 22.00 19.79
C LYS A 23 11.05 22.32 20.71
N ASN A 24 10.18 23.27 20.31
CA ASN A 24 9.01 23.68 21.06
C ASN A 24 7.76 22.87 20.71
N LEU A 25 7.84 21.97 19.73
CA LEU A 25 6.72 21.09 19.39
C LEU A 25 6.47 20.09 20.52
N LYS A 26 5.20 19.80 20.78
CA LYS A 26 4.82 18.79 21.77
C LYS A 26 5.36 17.43 21.35
N LYS A 27 5.89 16.66 22.32
CA LYS A 27 6.45 15.31 22.06
C LYS A 27 5.40 14.32 21.54
N ASP A 28 4.14 14.56 21.83
CA ASP A 28 3.00 13.73 21.45
C ASP A 28 2.25 14.23 20.21
N LEU A 29 2.82 15.21 19.48
CA LEU A 29 2.18 15.85 18.31
C LEU A 29 1.64 14.82 17.29
N PHE A 30 2.32 13.71 17.11
CA PHE A 30 1.95 12.66 16.15
C PHE A 30 1.31 11.42 16.81
N PHE A 31 1.02 11.47 18.11
CA PHE A 31 0.48 10.31 18.84
C PHE A 31 -0.87 9.83 18.28
N ASN A 32 -1.72 10.77 17.91
CA ASN A 32 -3.04 10.51 17.33
C ASN A 32 -3.04 10.59 15.79
N PHE A 33 -1.85 10.58 15.17
CA PHE A 33 -1.77 10.61 13.73
C PHE A 33 -2.35 9.32 13.14
N GLN A 34 -3.40 9.45 12.35
CA GLN A 34 -3.99 8.36 11.59
C GLN A 34 -3.71 8.56 10.11
N THR A 35 -3.34 7.51 9.43
CA THR A 35 -3.23 7.53 7.96
C THR A 35 -4.63 7.63 7.36
N PRO A 36 -4.78 8.35 6.24
CA PRO A 36 -6.02 8.28 5.47
C PRO A 36 -6.35 6.84 5.10
N ASN A 37 -7.65 6.50 5.09
CA ASN A 37 -8.14 5.19 4.67
C ASN A 37 -7.58 4.76 3.32
N GLY A 38 -7.37 3.48 3.13
CA GLY A 38 -6.80 2.95 1.89
C GLY A 38 -5.27 3.07 1.77
N ARG A 39 -4.58 3.27 2.90
CA ARG A 39 -3.11 3.34 2.95
C ARG A 39 -2.50 2.35 3.94
N GLY A 40 -2.83 1.07 3.76
CA GLY A 40 -2.33 -0.02 4.57
C GLY A 40 -3.19 -0.32 5.80
N ASP A 41 -4.44 0.13 5.81
CA ASP A 41 -5.38 -0.17 6.88
C ASP A 41 -5.67 -1.67 6.91
N ILE A 42 -5.58 -2.25 8.10
CA ILE A 42 -5.93 -3.66 8.30
C ILE A 42 -7.25 -3.73 9.06
N SER A 43 -8.26 -4.30 8.44
CA SER A 43 -9.56 -4.52 9.04
C SER A 43 -9.94 -5.99 9.06
N LYS A 44 -10.63 -6.42 10.14
CA LYS A 44 -11.19 -7.76 10.23
C LYS A 44 -12.64 -7.72 9.77
N ILE A 45 -12.94 -8.41 8.69
CA ILE A 45 -14.29 -8.51 8.11
C ILE A 45 -14.85 -9.90 8.30
N LYS A 46 -16.18 -10.00 8.42
CA LYS A 46 -16.90 -11.26 8.57
C LYS A 46 -17.85 -11.45 7.38
N ILE A 47 -17.66 -12.55 6.63
CA ILE A 47 -18.52 -12.92 5.52
C ILE A 47 -18.93 -14.39 5.72
N ASN A 48 -20.24 -14.66 5.72
CA ASN A 48 -20.78 -16.03 5.84
C ASN A 48 -20.16 -16.84 6.99
N LYS A 49 -20.08 -16.26 8.18
CA LYS A 49 -19.49 -16.87 9.40
C LYS A 49 -17.96 -17.08 9.35
N LYS A 50 -17.27 -16.71 8.27
CA LYS A 50 -15.81 -16.75 8.16
C LYS A 50 -15.22 -15.35 8.36
N PHE A 51 -14.04 -15.29 8.95
CA PHE A 51 -13.29 -14.05 9.14
C PHE A 51 -12.20 -13.93 8.09
N PHE A 52 -12.02 -12.68 7.61
CA PHE A 52 -10.98 -12.29 6.69
C PHE A 52 -10.26 -11.07 7.24
N PHE A 53 -8.99 -10.95 6.94
CA PHE A 53 -8.24 -9.71 7.14
C PHE A 53 -8.11 -9.02 5.79
N LEU A 54 -8.63 -7.81 5.71
CA LEU A 54 -8.50 -6.93 4.55
C LEU A 54 -7.38 -5.94 4.81
N VAL A 55 -6.38 -5.92 3.93
CA VAL A 55 -5.36 -4.87 3.87
C VAL A 55 -5.76 -3.95 2.73
N ASP A 56 -6.15 -2.73 3.06
CA ASP A 56 -6.64 -1.74 2.09
C ASP A 56 -5.53 -0.77 1.67
N GLU A 57 -5.10 -0.86 0.41
CA GLU A 57 -4.10 0.02 -0.23
C GLU A 57 -4.73 0.75 -1.44
N SER A 58 -6.06 0.96 -1.44
CA SER A 58 -6.80 1.39 -2.61
C SER A 58 -6.81 2.91 -2.86
N TYR A 59 -6.27 3.72 -1.96
CA TYR A 59 -6.34 5.19 -2.06
C TYR A 59 -5.71 5.74 -3.34
N ASN A 60 -4.50 5.32 -3.65
CA ASN A 60 -3.77 5.66 -4.87
C ASN A 60 -2.61 4.69 -5.07
N SER A 61 -2.24 4.45 -6.33
CA SER A 61 -1.19 3.50 -6.66
C SER A 61 -0.26 4.03 -7.73
N ASN A 62 1.04 3.84 -7.51
CA ASN A 62 2.07 4.00 -8.52
C ASN A 62 2.98 2.75 -8.52
N PRO A 63 3.85 2.56 -9.52
CA PRO A 63 4.65 1.33 -9.64
C PRO A 63 5.48 1.00 -8.41
N LEU A 64 6.04 2.01 -7.73
CA LEU A 64 6.87 1.81 -6.54
C LEU A 64 6.03 1.48 -5.31
N SER A 65 4.95 2.21 -5.08
CA SER A 65 4.07 1.97 -3.94
C SER A 65 3.38 0.62 -4.05
N LEU A 66 2.90 0.25 -5.25
CA LEU A 66 2.27 -1.05 -5.50
C LEU A 66 3.25 -2.21 -5.28
N LYS A 67 4.47 -2.10 -5.79
CA LYS A 67 5.54 -3.07 -5.51
C LYS A 67 5.74 -3.24 -4.00
N THR A 68 5.91 -2.14 -3.28
CA THR A 68 6.13 -2.17 -1.83
C THR A 68 4.94 -2.78 -1.08
N ALA A 69 3.70 -2.44 -1.48
CA ALA A 69 2.49 -3.02 -0.89
C ALA A 69 2.42 -4.54 -1.10
N ILE A 70 2.68 -5.02 -2.32
CA ILE A 70 2.72 -6.45 -2.64
C ILE A 70 3.78 -7.18 -1.82
N GLU A 71 5.01 -6.64 -1.76
CA GLU A 71 6.11 -7.25 -0.99
C GLU A 71 5.84 -7.26 0.52
N ASN A 72 5.19 -6.22 1.05
CA ASN A 72 4.79 -6.18 2.45
C ASN A 72 3.66 -7.16 2.75
N PHE A 73 2.66 -7.25 1.88
CA PHE A 73 1.58 -8.21 1.99
C PHE A 73 2.09 -9.65 1.95
N ASP A 74 3.07 -9.94 1.09
CA ASP A 74 3.67 -11.26 1.01
C ASP A 74 4.36 -11.68 2.32
N LYS A 75 4.97 -10.72 3.05
CA LYS A 75 5.65 -10.96 4.34
C LYS A 75 4.71 -11.18 5.52
N ILE A 76 3.43 -10.84 5.40
CA ILE A 76 2.46 -11.09 6.48
C ILE A 76 2.38 -12.59 6.71
N GLU A 77 2.64 -13.03 7.94
CA GLU A 77 2.45 -14.43 8.32
C GLU A 77 0.98 -14.79 8.29
N SER A 78 0.64 -15.89 7.64
CA SER A 78 -0.75 -16.26 7.38
C SER A 78 -1.22 -17.56 8.03
N ASN A 79 -0.37 -18.23 8.84
CA ASN A 79 -0.74 -19.47 9.58
C ASN A 79 -1.71 -20.37 8.79
N ASP A 80 -1.28 -20.83 7.61
CA ASP A 80 -2.07 -21.64 6.65
C ASP A 80 -3.25 -20.93 5.97
N SER A 81 -3.47 -19.65 6.23
CA SER A 81 -4.48 -18.86 5.51
C SER A 81 -4.02 -18.51 4.10
N LYS A 82 -4.95 -18.59 3.15
CA LYS A 82 -4.67 -18.21 1.75
C LYS A 82 -4.62 -16.70 1.60
N LYS A 83 -3.68 -16.23 0.80
CA LYS A 83 -3.51 -14.82 0.41
C LYS A 83 -4.16 -14.56 -0.93
N TYR A 84 -5.06 -13.59 -0.97
CA TYR A 84 -5.74 -13.14 -2.18
C TYR A 84 -5.36 -11.69 -2.44
N LEU A 85 -5.06 -11.37 -3.68
CA LEU A 85 -4.72 -10.01 -4.11
C LEU A 85 -5.75 -9.53 -5.14
N ILE A 86 -6.26 -8.33 -4.95
CA ILE A 86 -7.16 -7.67 -5.90
C ILE A 86 -6.45 -6.41 -6.38
N LEU A 87 -6.25 -6.31 -7.68
CA LEU A 87 -5.51 -5.21 -8.31
C LEU A 87 -6.39 -4.44 -9.29
N GLY A 88 -6.32 -3.12 -9.19
CA GLY A 88 -6.83 -2.18 -10.19
C GLY A 88 -5.75 -1.62 -11.10
N ASP A 89 -6.16 -0.80 -12.08
CA ASP A 89 -5.22 -0.04 -12.89
C ASP A 89 -4.51 1.03 -12.06
N MET A 90 -3.21 1.18 -12.30
CA MET A 90 -2.47 2.38 -11.86
C MET A 90 -2.78 3.51 -12.84
N LEU A 91 -3.32 4.60 -12.33
CA LEU A 91 -3.68 5.76 -13.12
C LEU A 91 -2.48 6.70 -13.32
N GLU A 92 -2.62 7.68 -14.20
CA GLU A 92 -1.67 8.79 -14.43
C GLU A 92 -0.26 8.38 -14.92
N LEU A 93 -0.09 7.16 -15.43
CA LEU A 93 1.18 6.68 -15.98
C LEU A 93 1.42 7.07 -17.45
N GLY A 94 0.44 7.68 -18.11
CA GLY A 94 0.52 8.13 -19.49
C GLY A 94 0.97 7.02 -20.44
N LYS A 95 1.90 7.34 -21.35
CA LYS A 95 2.45 6.39 -22.33
C LYS A 95 3.18 5.18 -21.75
N HIS A 96 3.54 5.24 -20.48
CA HIS A 96 4.26 4.17 -19.79
C HIS A 96 3.32 3.15 -19.12
N SER A 97 2.02 3.39 -19.13
CA SER A 97 1.03 2.59 -18.40
C SER A 97 1.17 1.09 -18.68
N MET A 98 1.11 0.68 -19.93
CA MET A 98 1.22 -0.74 -20.31
C MET A 98 2.52 -1.40 -19.82
N LYS A 99 3.65 -0.71 -20.00
CA LYS A 99 4.96 -1.22 -19.57
C LYS A 99 5.01 -1.41 -18.05
N GLN A 100 4.51 -0.44 -17.29
CA GLN A 100 4.54 -0.49 -15.84
C GLN A 100 3.62 -1.58 -15.28
N HIS A 101 2.43 -1.75 -15.87
CA HIS A 101 1.52 -2.83 -15.47
C HIS A 101 2.15 -4.21 -15.74
N LYS A 102 2.78 -4.43 -16.89
CA LYS A 102 3.47 -5.70 -17.21
C LYS A 102 4.59 -6.06 -16.22
N LEU A 103 5.23 -5.08 -15.59
CA LEU A 103 6.25 -5.37 -14.57
C LEU A 103 5.67 -5.93 -13.27
N ILE A 104 4.39 -5.71 -13.00
CA ILE A 104 3.73 -6.20 -11.78
C ILE A 104 3.66 -7.73 -11.74
N SER A 105 3.44 -8.40 -12.87
CA SER A 105 3.44 -9.87 -12.93
C SER A 105 4.77 -10.46 -12.45
N ASN A 106 5.90 -9.85 -12.84
CA ASN A 106 7.22 -10.30 -12.42
C ASN A 106 7.44 -10.16 -10.89
N ILE A 107 6.78 -9.20 -10.27
CA ILE A 107 6.83 -9.01 -8.82
C ILE A 107 5.99 -10.10 -8.16
N ILE A 108 4.76 -10.28 -8.60
CA ILE A 108 3.82 -11.25 -8.02
C ILE A 108 4.33 -12.69 -8.16
N ASN A 109 4.92 -13.04 -9.28
CA ASN A 109 5.49 -14.38 -9.52
C ASN A 109 6.63 -14.76 -8.55
N LYS A 110 7.16 -13.79 -7.78
CA LYS A 110 8.17 -14.01 -6.74
C LYS A 110 7.57 -14.11 -5.34
N THR A 111 6.26 -14.03 -5.20
CA THR A 111 5.55 -14.03 -3.92
C THR A 111 4.87 -15.36 -3.66
N LYS A 112 4.43 -15.54 -2.40
CA LYS A 112 3.61 -16.68 -1.95
C LYS A 112 2.10 -16.38 -2.02
N ILE A 113 1.69 -15.41 -2.84
CA ILE A 113 0.28 -15.05 -3.03
C ILE A 113 -0.42 -16.18 -3.78
N ASN A 114 -1.53 -16.67 -3.23
CA ASN A 114 -2.22 -17.83 -3.76
C ASN A 114 -3.07 -17.53 -5.00
N GLN A 115 -3.67 -16.33 -5.07
CA GLN A 115 -4.55 -15.97 -6.17
C GLN A 115 -4.59 -14.45 -6.36
N VAL A 116 -4.67 -14.03 -7.62
CA VAL A 116 -4.76 -12.63 -8.01
C VAL A 116 -6.01 -12.40 -8.84
N TYR A 117 -6.75 -11.38 -8.49
CA TYR A 117 -7.89 -10.87 -9.26
C TYR A 117 -7.53 -9.51 -9.82
N VAL A 118 -7.87 -9.24 -11.06
CA VAL A 118 -7.55 -7.98 -11.74
C VAL A 118 -8.80 -7.31 -12.29
N ILE A 119 -8.91 -5.99 -12.08
CA ILE A 119 -10.01 -5.16 -12.53
C ILE A 119 -9.40 -3.91 -13.20
N GLY A 120 -9.53 -3.80 -14.52
CA GLY A 120 -8.99 -2.66 -15.25
C GLY A 120 -8.65 -3.01 -16.68
N LYS A 121 -8.26 -1.99 -17.46
CA LYS A 121 -7.86 -2.15 -18.85
C LYS A 121 -6.42 -2.60 -18.98
N TYR A 122 -5.50 -1.91 -18.29
CA TYR A 122 -4.07 -2.13 -18.42
C TYR A 122 -3.58 -3.31 -17.57
N ILE A 123 -4.16 -3.49 -16.38
CA ILE A 123 -3.75 -4.58 -15.49
C ILE A 123 -4.15 -5.95 -16.06
N LYS A 124 -5.23 -6.06 -16.83
CA LYS A 124 -5.64 -7.30 -17.52
C LYS A 124 -4.61 -7.78 -18.54
N GLU A 125 -3.86 -6.88 -19.14
CA GLU A 125 -2.80 -7.21 -20.10
C GLU A 125 -1.54 -7.76 -19.43
N THR A 126 -1.55 -7.85 -18.10
CA THR A 126 -0.42 -8.30 -17.27
C THR A 126 -0.49 -9.80 -16.99
N PHE A 127 -1.68 -10.34 -17.01
CA PHE A 127 -2.05 -11.73 -16.73
C PHE A 127 -2.88 -12.31 -17.86
#